data_ffdca272932a172768d078f8781b9862
#
_entry.id   ffdca272932a172768d078f8781b9862
#
_cell.length_a   1.000
_cell.length_b   1.000
_cell.length_c   1.000
_cell.angle_alpha   90.00
_cell.angle_beta   90.00
_cell.angle_gamma   90.00
#
_symmetry.space_group_name_H-M   'P 1'
#
loop_
_entity.id
_entity.type
_entity.pdbx_description
1 polymer ?
#
loop_
_entity_poly.entity_id
_entity_poly.type
_entity_poly.pdbx_seq_one_letter_code
_entity_poly.pdbx_strand_id
1 'polypeptide(L)'
;IADPGYKYNVFEYQRDFLNSYESIKQKGCLPVLCGGTGMYLESVLKGYKLMPVPENQELRNRLANHSLEELTEMLSQYKVLHNSTDVDTVKRAIRAIEIEEYYAAHPVPEREFPELNGLIIGVDIDRELRREKITHRLKQRLDEGMVDEVRRLIEQGITPDDLIYYGLEYKYLTLYVIGKL
;
A
#
# COMPACT_ATOMS: atom_id res chain seq x y z
N ILE A 1 0.29 -11.06 9.35
CA ILE A 1 0.62 -9.75 9.95
C ILE A 1 -0.67 -9.01 10.30
N ALA A 2 -1.66 -9.04 9.42
CA ALA A 2 -2.96 -8.41 9.63
C ALA A 2 -4.08 -9.38 9.25
N ASP A 3 -5.22 -9.26 9.94
CA ASP A 3 -6.40 -10.06 9.64
C ASP A 3 -7.05 -9.63 8.32
N PRO A 4 -7.78 -10.52 7.62
CA PRO A 4 -8.55 -10.18 6.45
C PRO A 4 -9.52 -9.02 6.74
N GLY A 5 -9.67 -8.08 5.80
CA GLY A 5 -10.47 -6.86 5.96
C GLY A 5 -9.67 -5.66 6.51
N TYR A 6 -8.52 -5.89 7.13
CA TYR A 6 -7.68 -4.80 7.62
C TYR A 6 -6.92 -4.09 6.48
N LYS A 7 -6.94 -2.77 6.49
CA LYS A 7 -6.27 -1.94 5.49
C LYS A 7 -4.86 -1.54 5.96
N TYR A 8 -3.94 -2.51 5.90
CA TYR A 8 -2.55 -2.31 6.25
C TYR A 8 -1.88 -1.26 5.35
N ASN A 9 -1.15 -0.34 5.95
CA ASN A 9 -0.61 0.83 5.25
C ASN A 9 0.92 0.94 5.39
N VAL A 10 1.52 1.88 4.67
CA VAL A 10 2.97 2.06 4.61
C VAL A 10 3.59 2.49 5.96
N PHE A 11 2.86 3.24 6.79
CA PHE A 11 3.33 3.61 8.13
C PHE A 11 3.46 2.38 9.03
N GLU A 12 2.44 1.51 9.03
CA GLU A 12 2.46 0.26 9.79
C GLU A 12 3.54 -0.69 9.28
N TYR A 13 3.69 -0.79 7.95
CA TYR A 13 4.75 -1.57 7.35
C TYR A 13 6.14 -1.10 7.80
N GLN A 14 6.41 0.20 7.79
CA GLN A 14 7.69 0.75 8.23
C GLN A 14 7.98 0.43 9.70
N ARG A 15 6.97 0.58 10.57
CA ARG A 15 7.06 0.20 11.98
C ARG A 15 7.38 -1.29 12.17
N ASP A 16 6.64 -2.15 11.49
CA ASP A 16 6.76 -3.60 11.63
C ASP A 16 8.04 -4.13 10.97
N PHE A 17 8.49 -3.46 9.90
CA PHE A 17 9.82 -3.70 9.32
C PHE A 17 10.93 -3.43 10.35
N LEU A 18 10.92 -2.29 11.01
CA LEU A 18 11.93 -1.95 12.02
C LEU A 18 11.97 -2.95 13.16
N ASN A 19 10.81 -3.31 13.68
CA ASN A 19 10.71 -4.32 14.75
C ASN A 19 11.28 -5.67 14.31
N SER A 20 10.98 -6.10 13.09
CA SER A 20 11.48 -7.35 12.52
C SER A 20 12.99 -7.28 12.25
N TYR A 21 13.47 -6.17 11.70
CA TYR A 21 14.88 -5.92 11.41
C TYR A 21 15.73 -6.02 12.69
N GLU A 22 15.32 -5.32 13.75
CA GLU A 22 16.02 -5.35 15.03
C GLU A 22 15.98 -6.74 15.66
N SER A 23 14.84 -7.42 15.62
CA SER A 23 14.72 -8.79 16.15
C SER A 23 15.64 -9.78 15.44
N ILE A 24 15.79 -9.66 14.11
CA ILE A 24 16.68 -10.53 13.33
C ILE A 24 18.14 -10.24 13.66
N LYS A 25 18.51 -8.96 13.77
CA LYS A 25 19.88 -8.56 14.14
C LYS A 25 20.26 -9.04 15.55
N GLN A 26 19.35 -8.92 16.53
CA GLN A 26 19.58 -9.40 17.89
C GLN A 26 19.86 -10.92 17.95
N LYS A 27 19.31 -11.69 17.00
CA LYS A 27 19.60 -13.13 16.86
C LYS A 27 20.92 -13.43 16.15
N GLY A 28 21.69 -12.41 15.76
CA GLY A 28 22.92 -12.56 15.00
C GLY A 28 22.71 -13.02 13.55
N CYS A 29 21.48 -12.88 13.02
CA CYS A 29 21.13 -13.27 11.66
C CYS A 29 21.20 -12.07 10.69
N LEU A 30 21.42 -12.36 9.40
CA LEU A 30 21.38 -11.37 8.35
C LEU A 30 19.93 -11.10 7.93
N PRO A 31 19.42 -9.86 8.05
CA PRO A 31 18.09 -9.53 7.55
C PRO A 31 18.05 -9.56 6.02
N VAL A 32 17.02 -10.18 5.46
CA VAL A 32 16.75 -10.17 4.03
C VAL A 32 15.37 -9.58 3.78
N LEU A 33 15.32 -8.44 3.07
CA LEU A 33 14.08 -7.81 2.63
C LEU A 33 13.75 -8.28 1.22
N CYS A 34 12.69 -9.06 1.08
CA CYS A 34 12.21 -9.56 -0.21
C CYS A 34 10.86 -8.93 -0.57
N GLY A 35 10.75 -8.32 -1.73
CA GLY A 35 9.50 -7.70 -2.15
C GLY A 35 9.62 -6.93 -3.45
N GLY A 36 8.48 -6.35 -3.90
CA GLY A 36 8.37 -5.60 -5.16
C GLY A 36 7.47 -4.37 -5.08
N THR A 37 6.86 -4.08 -3.92
CA THR A 37 6.03 -2.87 -3.75
C THR A 37 6.94 -1.66 -3.51
N GLY A 38 7.13 -0.84 -4.55
CA GLY A 38 8.09 0.27 -4.55
C GLY A 38 7.94 1.20 -3.36
N MET A 39 6.72 1.69 -3.06
CA MET A 39 6.44 2.57 -1.93
C MET A 39 6.89 1.96 -0.58
N TYR A 40 6.67 0.66 -0.37
CA TYR A 40 7.08 -0.01 0.87
C TYR A 40 8.60 -0.12 0.97
N LEU A 41 9.25 -0.56 -0.11
CA LEU A 41 10.71 -0.63 -0.15
C LEU A 41 11.37 0.73 0.04
N GLU A 42 10.89 1.76 -0.67
CA GLU A 42 11.42 3.12 -0.53
C GLU A 42 11.24 3.69 0.87
N SER A 43 10.09 3.45 1.51
CA SER A 43 9.80 3.98 2.85
C SER A 43 10.84 3.55 3.87
N VAL A 44 11.36 2.34 3.76
CA VAL A 44 12.39 1.82 4.66
C VAL A 44 13.81 2.12 4.17
N LEU A 45 14.09 2.02 2.87
CA LEU A 45 15.43 2.29 2.33
C LEU A 45 15.82 3.77 2.41
N LYS A 46 14.85 4.68 2.25
CA LYS A 46 15.05 6.13 2.35
C LYS A 46 14.69 6.69 3.73
N GLY A 47 14.20 5.86 4.64
CA GLY A 47 13.84 6.29 5.99
C GLY A 47 12.77 7.39 6.01
N TYR A 48 11.66 7.21 5.28
CA TYR A 48 10.60 8.22 5.22
C TYR A 48 10.08 8.56 6.61
N LYS A 49 9.95 9.85 6.89
CA LYS A 49 9.38 10.36 8.15
C LYS A 49 7.86 10.30 8.06
N LEU A 50 7.30 9.13 8.36
CA LEU A 50 5.87 8.90 8.29
C LEU A 50 5.19 9.08 9.65
N MET A 51 3.98 9.65 9.63
CA MET A 51 3.07 9.71 10.78
C MET A 51 1.75 9.00 10.46
N PRO A 52 1.06 8.47 11.48
CA PRO A 52 -0.28 7.92 11.30
C PRO A 52 -1.27 9.07 11.13
N VAL A 53 -1.63 9.37 9.89
CA VAL A 53 -2.60 10.43 9.55
C VAL A 53 -4.00 9.82 9.52
N PRO A 54 -4.89 10.18 10.46
CA PRO A 54 -6.27 9.71 10.46
C PRO A 54 -7.04 10.26 9.25
N GLU A 55 -8.15 9.59 8.91
CA GLU A 55 -9.06 10.10 7.90
C GLU A 55 -9.84 11.30 8.46
N ASN A 56 -9.84 12.40 7.70
CA ASN A 56 -10.60 13.62 8.03
C ASN A 56 -11.85 13.71 7.13
N GLN A 57 -12.97 13.19 7.62
CA GLN A 57 -14.20 13.14 6.84
C GLN A 57 -14.75 14.54 6.48
N GLU A 58 -14.54 15.53 7.33
CA GLU A 58 -14.96 16.91 7.06
C GLU A 58 -14.18 17.50 5.87
N LEU A 59 -12.85 17.34 5.88
CA LEU A 59 -11.99 17.74 4.77
C LEU A 59 -12.38 17.01 3.48
N ARG A 60 -12.58 15.70 3.54
CA ARG A 60 -13.00 14.89 2.38
C ARG A 60 -14.32 15.36 1.79
N ASN A 61 -15.30 15.66 2.63
CA ASN A 61 -16.60 16.20 2.18
C ASN A 61 -16.45 17.58 1.54
N ARG A 62 -15.60 18.45 2.10
CA ARG A 62 -15.30 19.79 1.55
C ARG A 62 -14.67 19.68 0.15
N LEU A 63 -13.75 18.74 -0.03
CA LEU A 63 -13.00 18.57 -1.26
C LEU A 63 -13.67 17.66 -2.30
N ALA A 64 -14.75 16.96 -1.96
CA ALA A 64 -15.38 15.93 -2.80
C ALA A 64 -15.86 16.44 -4.18
N ASN A 65 -16.21 17.73 -4.29
CA ASN A 65 -16.74 18.33 -5.52
C ASN A 65 -15.69 19.10 -6.34
N HIS A 66 -14.43 19.09 -5.91
CA HIS A 66 -13.35 19.75 -6.65
C HIS A 66 -12.84 18.85 -7.79
N SER A 67 -12.45 19.49 -8.88
CA SER A 67 -11.80 18.83 -10.01
C SER A 67 -10.39 18.35 -9.61
N LEU A 68 -9.83 17.44 -10.40
CA LEU A 68 -8.47 16.97 -10.16
C LEU A 68 -7.45 18.11 -10.32
N GLU A 69 -7.68 19.02 -11.26
CA GLU A 69 -6.85 20.21 -11.51
C GLU A 69 -6.83 21.13 -10.29
N GLU A 70 -8.01 21.47 -9.73
CA GLU A 70 -8.12 22.30 -8.51
C GLU A 70 -7.42 21.65 -7.32
N LEU A 71 -7.60 20.33 -7.12
CA LEU A 71 -6.92 19.60 -6.04
C LEU A 71 -5.41 19.57 -6.24
N THR A 72 -4.95 19.47 -7.48
CA THR A 72 -3.51 19.50 -7.81
C THR A 72 -2.92 20.87 -7.49
N GLU A 73 -3.63 21.95 -7.82
CA GLU A 73 -3.22 23.31 -7.48
C GLU A 73 -3.17 23.52 -5.97
N MET A 74 -4.17 23.08 -5.24
CA MET A 74 -4.19 23.12 -3.77
C MET A 74 -3.01 22.35 -3.17
N LEU A 75 -2.74 21.13 -3.64
CA LEU A 75 -1.63 20.32 -3.15
C LEU A 75 -0.26 20.97 -3.43
N SER A 76 -0.12 21.67 -4.56
CA SER A 76 1.11 22.36 -4.94
C SER A 76 1.49 23.49 -3.99
N GLN A 77 0.54 24.02 -3.21
CA GLN A 77 0.80 25.03 -2.18
C GLN A 77 1.50 24.45 -0.94
N TYR A 78 1.38 23.14 -0.71
CA TYR A 78 2.00 22.45 0.42
C TYR A 78 3.36 21.86 0.07
N LYS A 79 3.52 21.33 -1.15
CA LYS A 79 4.75 20.66 -1.57
C LYS A 79 5.01 20.78 -3.07
N VAL A 80 6.29 20.67 -3.44
CA VAL A 80 6.68 20.51 -4.84
C VAL A 80 6.28 19.09 -5.30
N LEU A 81 5.50 19.02 -6.37
CA LEU A 81 5.06 17.75 -6.93
C LEU A 81 6.19 17.11 -7.76
N HIS A 82 6.81 16.07 -7.23
CA HIS A 82 7.90 15.35 -7.90
C HIS A 82 7.44 14.23 -8.82
N ASN A 83 6.16 13.82 -8.70
CA ASN A 83 5.56 12.76 -9.50
C ASN A 83 4.06 13.00 -9.67
N SER A 84 3.46 12.27 -10.62
CA SER A 84 2.02 12.33 -10.88
C SER A 84 1.19 11.39 -10.01
N THR A 85 1.81 10.58 -9.17
CA THR A 85 1.10 9.50 -8.43
C THR A 85 0.11 10.04 -7.43
N ASP A 86 0.41 11.16 -6.77
CA ASP A 86 -0.47 11.79 -5.78
C ASP A 86 -1.67 12.48 -6.44
N VAL A 87 -1.57 12.80 -7.72
CA VAL A 87 -2.56 13.56 -8.48
C VAL A 87 -3.11 12.80 -9.70
N ASP A 88 -3.01 11.48 -9.71
CA ASP A 88 -3.56 10.66 -10.81
C ASP A 88 -5.07 10.38 -10.65
N THR A 89 -5.61 10.56 -9.45
CA THR A 89 -7.04 10.46 -9.16
C THR A 89 -7.47 11.44 -8.06
N VAL A 90 -8.72 11.90 -8.13
CA VAL A 90 -9.34 12.76 -7.11
C VAL A 90 -9.15 12.20 -5.69
N LYS A 91 -9.38 10.89 -5.50
CA LYS A 91 -9.22 10.22 -4.20
C LYS A 91 -7.79 10.33 -3.66
N ARG A 92 -6.78 10.18 -4.51
CA ARG A 92 -5.37 10.29 -4.11
C ARG A 92 -4.98 11.73 -3.83
N ALA A 93 -5.42 12.67 -4.66
CA ALA A 93 -5.19 14.10 -4.43
C ALA A 93 -5.78 14.57 -3.09
N ILE A 94 -7.03 14.19 -2.78
CA ILE A 94 -7.65 14.47 -1.48
C ILE A 94 -6.84 13.86 -0.34
N ARG A 95 -6.40 12.61 -0.47
CA ARG A 95 -5.57 11.97 0.57
C ARG A 95 -4.21 12.64 0.74
N ALA A 96 -3.59 13.10 -0.34
CA ALA A 96 -2.34 13.83 -0.27
C ALA A 96 -2.50 15.18 0.46
N ILE A 97 -3.55 15.94 0.15
CA ILE A 97 -3.88 17.19 0.86
C ILE A 97 -4.13 16.92 2.35
N GLU A 98 -4.91 15.88 2.67
CA GLU A 98 -5.20 15.46 4.05
C GLU A 98 -3.91 15.18 4.86
N ILE A 99 -2.94 14.54 4.23
CA ILE A 99 -1.63 14.26 4.84
C ILE A 99 -0.84 15.56 5.07
N GLU A 100 -0.78 16.44 4.08
CA GLU A 100 -0.03 17.69 4.19
C GLU A 100 -0.67 18.66 5.21
N GLU A 101 -2.01 18.80 5.24
CA GLU A 101 -2.69 19.58 6.28
C GLU A 101 -2.41 19.02 7.69
N TYR A 102 -2.42 17.70 7.83
CA TYR A 102 -2.12 17.07 9.10
C TYR A 102 -0.67 17.33 9.53
N TYR A 103 0.29 17.21 8.62
CA TYR A 103 1.71 17.47 8.90
C TYR A 103 1.99 18.94 9.22
N ALA A 104 1.29 19.87 8.58
CA ALA A 104 1.39 21.28 8.89
C ALA A 104 0.88 21.63 10.30
N ALA A 105 -0.13 20.90 10.78
CA ALA A 105 -0.73 21.11 12.10
C ALA A 105 -0.02 20.35 13.24
N HIS A 106 0.77 19.33 12.91
CA HIS A 106 1.42 18.46 13.90
C HIS A 106 2.91 18.35 13.59
N PRO A 107 3.80 18.71 14.54
CA PRO A 107 5.24 18.58 14.33
C PRO A 107 5.59 17.10 14.09
N VAL A 108 6.31 16.85 13.01
CA VAL A 108 6.82 15.50 12.72
C VAL A 108 7.81 15.12 13.83
N PRO A 109 7.61 14.01 14.55
CA PRO A 109 8.55 13.58 15.57
C PRO A 109 9.95 13.43 14.97
N GLU A 110 10.96 13.93 15.67
CA GLU A 110 12.36 13.62 15.34
C GLU A 110 12.61 12.13 15.62
N ARG A 111 12.24 11.29 14.67
CA ARG A 111 12.55 9.87 14.71
C ARG A 111 13.78 9.65 13.87
N GLU A 112 14.88 9.30 14.50
CA GLU A 112 16.02 8.78 13.76
C GLU A 112 15.64 7.42 13.17
N PHE A 113 15.59 7.36 11.86
CA PHE A 113 15.47 6.08 11.15
C PHE A 113 16.88 5.49 11.05
N PRO A 114 17.09 4.20 11.40
CA PRO A 114 18.42 3.61 11.34
C PRO A 114 18.94 3.62 9.90
N GLU A 115 20.21 3.93 9.74
CA GLU A 115 20.87 3.78 8.44
C GLU A 115 20.95 2.31 8.07
N LEU A 116 20.34 1.96 6.94
CA LEU A 116 20.30 0.60 6.44
C LEU A 116 21.40 0.42 5.39
N ASN A 117 22.51 -0.16 5.81
CA ASN A 117 23.59 -0.56 4.89
C ASN A 117 23.28 -1.95 4.30
N GLY A 118 22.88 -2.00 3.04
CA GLY A 118 22.46 -3.23 2.40
C GLY A 118 22.87 -3.36 0.94
N LEU A 119 22.98 -4.59 0.47
CA LEU A 119 23.13 -4.91 -0.95
C LEU A 119 21.74 -5.00 -1.58
N ILE A 120 21.48 -4.17 -2.59
CA ILE A 120 20.24 -4.21 -3.36
C ILE A 120 20.46 -5.07 -4.61
N ILE A 121 19.66 -6.13 -4.74
CA ILE A 121 19.68 -7.03 -5.91
C ILE A 121 18.35 -6.90 -6.64
N GLY A 122 18.40 -6.39 -7.87
CA GLY A 122 17.26 -6.37 -8.78
C GLY A 122 17.15 -7.68 -9.55
N VAL A 123 15.96 -8.29 -9.54
CA VAL A 123 15.68 -9.46 -10.38
C VAL A 123 14.92 -9.00 -11.61
N ASP A 124 15.55 -9.10 -12.77
CA ASP A 124 14.93 -8.85 -14.06
C ASP A 124 14.75 -10.16 -14.82
N ILE A 125 13.60 -10.34 -15.41
CA ILE A 125 13.27 -11.49 -16.25
C ILE A 125 12.56 -11.02 -17.52
N ASP A 126 12.75 -11.76 -18.59
CA ASP A 126 12.07 -11.55 -19.84
C ASP A 126 10.55 -11.41 -19.67
N ARG A 127 9.93 -10.56 -20.48
CA ARG A 127 8.51 -10.23 -20.35
C ARG A 127 7.60 -11.44 -20.59
N GLU A 128 7.92 -12.27 -21.58
CA GLU A 128 7.11 -13.45 -21.90
C GLU A 128 7.24 -14.51 -20.80
N LEU A 129 8.45 -14.77 -20.33
CA LEU A 129 8.67 -15.66 -19.19
C LEU A 129 7.95 -15.17 -17.91
N ARG A 130 7.91 -13.85 -17.68
CA ARG A 130 7.16 -13.26 -16.58
C ARG A 130 5.67 -13.53 -16.69
N ARG A 131 5.10 -13.34 -17.91
CA ARG A 131 3.68 -13.62 -18.19
C ARG A 131 3.34 -15.09 -17.99
N GLU A 132 4.19 -16.00 -18.47
CA GLU A 132 4.01 -17.44 -18.28
C GLU A 132 3.99 -17.79 -16.78
N LYS A 133 4.94 -17.30 -16.00
CA LYS A 133 4.97 -17.52 -14.55
C LYS A 133 3.75 -16.98 -13.83
N ILE A 134 3.27 -15.78 -14.19
CA ILE A 134 2.06 -15.18 -13.61
C ILE A 134 0.84 -16.06 -13.95
N THR A 135 0.70 -16.47 -15.21
CA THR A 135 -0.41 -17.31 -15.67
C THR A 135 -0.39 -18.67 -14.98
N HIS A 136 0.77 -19.30 -14.89
CA HIS A 136 0.93 -20.59 -14.22
C HIS A 136 0.53 -20.50 -12.73
N ARG A 137 1.06 -19.50 -12.02
CA ARG A 137 0.71 -19.25 -10.61
C ARG A 137 -0.78 -19.01 -10.41
N LEU A 138 -1.41 -18.23 -11.29
CA LEU A 138 -2.85 -17.98 -11.18
C LEU A 138 -3.67 -19.27 -11.35
N LYS A 139 -3.34 -20.08 -12.36
CA LYS A 139 -4.00 -21.38 -12.56
C LYS A 139 -3.85 -22.28 -11.35
N GLN A 140 -2.63 -22.42 -10.85
CA GLN A 140 -2.35 -23.21 -9.66
C GLN A 140 -3.18 -22.74 -8.46
N ARG A 141 -3.25 -21.44 -8.19
CA ARG A 141 -4.06 -20.89 -7.08
C ARG A 141 -5.56 -21.16 -7.27
N LEU A 142 -6.05 -21.09 -8.49
CA LEU A 142 -7.45 -21.44 -8.78
C LEU A 142 -7.72 -22.92 -8.48
N ASP A 143 -6.83 -23.82 -8.89
CA ASP A 143 -6.91 -25.26 -8.62
C ASP A 143 -6.80 -25.57 -7.12
N GLU A 144 -6.02 -24.80 -6.37
CA GLU A 144 -5.87 -24.87 -4.90
C GLU A 144 -7.07 -24.31 -4.13
N GLY A 145 -8.09 -23.79 -4.82
CA GLY A 145 -9.35 -23.36 -4.20
C GLY A 145 -9.42 -21.87 -3.85
N MET A 146 -8.75 -21.00 -4.59
CA MET A 146 -8.78 -19.55 -4.37
C MET A 146 -10.21 -18.96 -4.47
N VAL A 147 -11.09 -19.53 -5.29
CA VAL A 147 -12.50 -19.11 -5.38
C VAL A 147 -13.23 -19.43 -4.06
N ASP A 148 -12.99 -20.60 -3.48
CA ASP A 148 -13.60 -21.00 -2.21
C ASP A 148 -13.04 -20.22 -1.02
N GLU A 149 -11.77 -19.79 -1.11
CA GLU A 149 -11.18 -18.84 -0.16
C GLU A 149 -11.98 -17.53 -0.12
N VAL A 150 -12.25 -16.93 -1.29
CA VAL A 150 -13.05 -15.69 -1.39
C VAL A 150 -14.46 -15.88 -0.85
N ARG A 151 -15.13 -17.01 -1.15
CA ARG A 151 -16.46 -17.31 -0.60
C ARG A 151 -16.46 -17.37 0.92
N ARG A 152 -15.50 -18.09 1.50
CA ARG A 152 -15.35 -18.21 2.95
C ARG A 152 -15.10 -16.87 3.62
N LEU A 153 -14.27 -16.01 3.02
CA LEU A 153 -14.00 -14.65 3.55
C LEU A 153 -15.29 -13.80 3.57
N ILE A 154 -16.11 -13.87 2.53
CA ILE A 154 -17.40 -13.18 2.49
C ILE A 154 -18.36 -13.74 3.55
N GLU A 155 -18.43 -15.06 3.71
CA GLU A 155 -19.24 -15.74 4.74
C GLU A 155 -18.81 -15.37 6.17
N GLN A 156 -17.52 -15.10 6.36
CA GLN A 156 -16.95 -14.61 7.62
C GLN A 156 -17.22 -13.12 7.87
N GLY A 157 -17.89 -12.42 6.95
CA GLY A 157 -18.29 -11.03 7.09
C GLY A 157 -17.34 -10.01 6.50
N ILE A 158 -16.30 -10.44 5.76
CA ILE A 158 -15.44 -9.52 5.01
C ILE A 158 -16.24 -8.93 3.85
N THR A 159 -16.26 -7.61 3.73
CA THR A 159 -17.05 -6.96 2.68
C THR A 159 -16.43 -7.18 1.29
N PRO A 160 -17.25 -7.24 0.22
CA PRO A 160 -16.71 -7.28 -1.14
C PRO A 160 -15.75 -6.13 -1.46
N ASP A 161 -16.00 -4.93 -0.93
CA ASP A 161 -15.15 -3.75 -1.15
C ASP A 161 -13.77 -3.91 -0.49
N ASP A 162 -13.68 -4.55 0.67
CA ASP A 162 -12.41 -4.84 1.32
C ASP A 162 -11.60 -5.88 0.54
N LEU A 163 -12.27 -6.90 -0.03
CA LEU A 163 -11.59 -7.89 -0.88
C LEU A 163 -11.12 -7.28 -2.21
N ILE A 164 -11.93 -6.43 -2.82
CA ILE A 164 -11.55 -5.68 -4.05
C ILE A 164 -10.30 -4.80 -3.81
N TYR A 165 -10.14 -4.28 -2.59
CA TYR A 165 -8.98 -3.48 -2.20
C TYR A 165 -7.66 -4.26 -2.26
N TYR A 166 -7.66 -5.58 -2.06
CA TYR A 166 -6.44 -6.40 -2.06
C TYR A 166 -5.77 -6.60 -3.42
N GLY A 167 -6.36 -6.11 -4.49
CA GLY A 167 -5.76 -6.12 -5.82
C GLY A 167 -6.52 -6.95 -6.84
N LEU A 168 -5.90 -7.11 -8.01
CA LEU A 168 -6.61 -7.61 -9.20
C LEU A 168 -7.17 -9.02 -9.03
N GLU A 169 -6.41 -9.94 -8.44
CA GLU A 169 -6.84 -11.33 -8.26
C GLU A 169 -8.11 -11.39 -7.39
N TYR A 170 -8.06 -10.79 -6.19
CA TYR A 170 -9.22 -10.72 -5.30
C TYR A 170 -10.37 -9.91 -5.88
N LYS A 171 -10.09 -8.81 -6.59
CA LYS A 171 -11.12 -8.00 -7.25
C LYS A 171 -11.96 -8.84 -8.21
N TYR A 172 -11.33 -9.53 -9.16
CA TYR A 172 -12.06 -10.28 -10.17
C TYR A 172 -12.75 -11.51 -9.60
N LEU A 173 -12.12 -12.20 -8.66
CA LEU A 173 -12.76 -13.34 -7.98
C LEU A 173 -13.94 -12.90 -7.12
N THR A 174 -13.83 -11.78 -6.43
CA THR A 174 -14.96 -11.23 -5.66
C THR A 174 -16.12 -10.88 -6.58
N LEU A 175 -15.85 -10.17 -7.70
CA LEU A 175 -16.90 -9.84 -8.67
C LEU A 175 -17.57 -11.08 -9.24
N TYR A 176 -16.81 -12.14 -9.52
CA TYR A 176 -17.33 -13.42 -9.95
C TYR A 176 -18.23 -14.08 -8.88
N VAL A 177 -17.75 -14.15 -7.65
CA VAL A 177 -18.48 -14.79 -6.53
C VAL A 177 -19.81 -14.10 -6.21
N ILE A 178 -19.85 -12.74 -6.33
CA ILE A 178 -21.08 -11.96 -6.10
C ILE A 178 -21.94 -11.80 -7.36
N GLY A 179 -21.62 -12.47 -8.48
CA GLY A 179 -22.43 -12.47 -9.71
C GLY A 179 -22.38 -11.15 -10.49
N LYS A 180 -21.29 -10.39 -10.39
CA LYS A 180 -21.07 -9.13 -11.14
C LYS A 180 -20.07 -9.29 -12.28
N LEU A 181 -19.60 -10.48 -12.52
CA LEU A 181 -18.69 -10.85 -13.59
C LEU A 181 -19.15 -12.18 -14.21
#